data_c480f0467ad81b25f856648a9f36e365
#
_entry.id   c480f0467ad81b25f856648a9f36e365
#
_cell.length_a   1.000
_cell.length_b   1.000
_cell.length_c   1.000
_cell.angle_alpha   90.00
_cell.angle_beta   90.00
_cell.angle_gamma   90.00
#
_symmetry.space_group_name_H-M   'P 1'
#
loop_
_entity.id
_entity.type
_entity.pdbx_description
1 polymer ?
#
loop_
_entity_poly.entity_id
_entity_poly.type
_entity_poly.pdbx_seq_one_letter_code
_entity_poly.pdbx_strand_id
1 'polypeptide(L)'
;EPGETPAWERLVSTLYSPEERHKIEWCIGAIVTGESKKLQKFLVFYGAVGTGKSTIINVIMQLFEGYHTSFSAKDLGSSSNAFALEAFRANPLVAIQHDGDLSRIEDNTRINSLVSHEMMTVNEKFRSAYSNRFKTFLIMGTNKPVKITDAKSGVIRRLIDVTPTGDK
;
A
#
# COMPACT_ATOMS: atom_id res chain seq x y z
N GLU A 1 16.80 9.35 -21.01
CA GLU A 1 15.97 10.53 -21.27
C GLU A 1 14.54 10.28 -20.76
N PRO A 2 13.92 11.28 -20.13
CA PRO A 2 12.52 11.17 -19.77
C PRO A 2 11.67 11.14 -21.04
N GLY A 3 11.02 10.01 -21.28
CA GLY A 3 10.10 9.84 -22.40
C GLY A 3 8.75 10.48 -22.10
N GLU A 4 7.99 10.76 -23.14
CA GLU A 4 6.60 11.18 -23.01
C GLU A 4 5.73 9.98 -22.61
N THR A 5 4.79 10.20 -21.71
CA THR A 5 3.83 9.19 -21.24
C THR A 5 2.40 9.68 -21.44
N PRO A 6 1.92 9.83 -22.69
CA PRO A 6 0.62 10.46 -22.95
C PRO A 6 -0.57 9.69 -22.36
N ALA A 7 -0.49 8.36 -22.32
CA ALA A 7 -1.55 7.55 -21.73
C ALA A 7 -1.64 7.74 -20.21
N TRP A 8 -0.50 7.78 -19.51
CA TRP A 8 -0.43 8.09 -18.08
C TRP A 8 -0.92 9.50 -17.80
N GLU A 9 -0.43 10.49 -18.55
CA GLU A 9 -0.86 11.89 -18.43
C GLU A 9 -2.36 12.03 -18.53
N ARG A 10 -2.98 11.40 -19.52
CA ARG A 10 -4.41 11.43 -19.74
C ARG A 10 -5.17 10.77 -18.61
N LEU A 11 -4.73 9.60 -18.16
CA LEU A 11 -5.36 8.85 -17.07
C LEU A 11 -5.35 9.64 -15.76
N VAL A 12 -4.17 10.08 -15.32
CA VAL A 12 -4.05 10.75 -14.01
C VAL A 12 -4.64 12.16 -14.02
N SER A 13 -4.57 12.87 -15.14
CA SER A 13 -5.18 14.21 -15.26
C SER A 13 -6.70 14.17 -15.21
N THR A 14 -7.31 13.09 -15.70
CA THR A 14 -8.77 12.90 -15.64
C THR A 14 -9.23 12.52 -14.24
N LEU A 15 -8.50 11.61 -13.58
CA LEU A 15 -8.93 11.00 -12.31
C LEU A 15 -8.52 11.80 -11.07
N TYR A 16 -7.42 12.55 -11.15
CA TYR A 16 -6.82 13.18 -9.97
C TYR A 16 -6.47 14.64 -10.23
N SER A 17 -6.63 15.48 -9.19
CA SER A 17 -6.12 16.84 -9.19
C SER A 17 -4.57 16.84 -9.26
N PRO A 18 -3.92 17.96 -9.65
CA PRO A 18 -2.46 18.03 -9.68
C PRO A 18 -1.80 17.69 -8.34
N GLU A 19 -2.42 18.06 -7.23
CA GLU A 19 -1.94 17.77 -5.88
C GLU A 19 -1.98 16.26 -5.58
N GLU A 20 -3.10 15.61 -5.87
CA GLU A 20 -3.27 14.17 -5.67
C GLU A 20 -2.36 13.36 -6.60
N ARG A 21 -2.23 13.79 -7.85
CA ARG A 21 -1.32 13.21 -8.82
C ARG A 21 0.13 13.25 -8.34
N HIS A 22 0.54 14.36 -7.75
CA HIS A 22 1.88 14.52 -7.21
C HIS A 22 2.19 13.48 -6.12
N LYS A 23 1.23 13.19 -5.26
CA LYS A 23 1.37 12.15 -4.23
C LYS A 23 1.65 10.77 -4.85
N ILE A 24 0.90 10.40 -5.89
CA ILE A 24 1.05 9.12 -6.59
C ILE A 24 2.45 9.02 -7.23
N GLU A 25 2.83 10.01 -7.99
CA GLU A 25 4.11 10.02 -8.72
C GLU A 25 5.30 10.06 -7.76
N TRP A 26 5.17 10.79 -6.65
CA TRP A 26 6.18 10.83 -5.60
C TRP A 26 6.39 9.46 -4.97
N CYS A 27 5.31 8.74 -4.65
CA CYS A 27 5.39 7.38 -4.10
C CYS A 27 6.04 6.41 -5.08
N ILE A 28 5.64 6.44 -6.36
CA ILE A 28 6.24 5.59 -7.41
C ILE A 28 7.74 5.88 -7.53
N GLY A 29 8.11 7.15 -7.58
CA GLY A 29 9.50 7.57 -7.64
C GLY A 29 10.33 7.10 -6.45
N ALA A 30 9.77 7.19 -5.25
CA ALA A 30 10.41 6.71 -4.02
C ALA A 30 10.66 5.20 -4.06
N ILE A 31 9.71 4.42 -4.57
CA ILE A 31 9.85 2.97 -4.70
C ILE A 31 10.95 2.61 -5.72
N VAL A 32 10.90 3.23 -6.89
CA VAL A 32 11.85 2.97 -8.00
C VAL A 32 13.29 3.32 -7.61
N THR A 33 13.48 4.41 -6.86
CA THR A 33 14.81 4.85 -6.41
C THR A 33 15.31 4.13 -5.16
N GLY A 34 14.49 3.29 -4.54
CA GLY A 34 14.81 2.60 -3.28
C GLY A 34 14.67 3.46 -2.03
N GLU A 35 14.22 4.69 -2.16
CA GLU A 35 14.03 5.60 -1.01
C GLU A 35 12.82 5.23 -0.15
N SER A 36 11.87 4.44 -0.70
CA SER A 36 10.67 4.00 0.04
C SER A 36 11.00 3.23 1.32
N LYS A 37 12.14 2.55 1.37
CA LYS A 37 12.60 1.82 2.58
C LYS A 37 12.92 2.74 3.76
N LYS A 38 13.06 4.04 3.53
CA LYS A 38 13.27 5.06 4.55
C LYS A 38 11.98 5.77 4.96
N LEU A 39 10.90 5.51 4.24
CA LEU A 39 9.61 6.13 4.50
C LEU A 39 8.80 5.27 5.47
N GLN A 40 8.17 5.92 6.42
CA GLN A 40 7.22 5.30 7.34
C GLN A 40 5.79 5.63 6.89
N LYS A 41 5.50 5.39 5.62
CA LYS A 41 4.23 5.74 4.98
C LYS A 41 3.76 4.61 4.06
N PHE A 42 2.46 4.53 3.83
CA PHE A 42 1.86 3.70 2.79
C PHE A 42 0.76 4.46 2.05
N LEU A 43 0.47 4.05 0.84
CA LEU A 43 -0.42 4.75 -0.08
C LEU A 43 -1.81 4.11 -0.06
N VAL A 44 -2.84 4.93 0.10
CA VAL A 44 -4.24 4.49 0.08
C VAL A 44 -5.02 5.28 -0.96
N PHE A 45 -5.62 4.57 -1.91
CA PHE A 45 -6.53 5.14 -2.90
C PHE A 45 -7.96 5.04 -2.38
N TYR A 46 -8.57 6.19 -2.10
CA TYR A 46 -9.99 6.27 -1.77
C TYR A 46 -10.82 6.43 -3.03
N GLY A 47 -11.99 5.84 -3.04
CA GLY A 47 -12.95 6.06 -4.10
C GLY A 47 -14.05 5.02 -4.11
N ALA A 48 -15.26 5.46 -4.49
CA ALA A 48 -16.37 4.56 -4.72
C ALA A 48 -16.12 3.67 -5.94
N VAL A 49 -16.94 2.66 -6.12
CA VAL A 49 -16.93 1.83 -7.33
C VAL A 49 -17.09 2.69 -8.57
N GLY A 50 -16.26 2.47 -9.58
CA GLY A 50 -16.31 3.23 -10.84
C GLY A 50 -15.55 4.55 -10.86
N THR A 51 -14.70 4.83 -9.85
CA THR A 51 -13.89 6.06 -9.81
C THR A 51 -12.50 5.92 -10.45
N GLY A 52 -12.21 4.77 -11.08
CA GLY A 52 -10.91 4.51 -11.71
C GLY A 52 -9.83 3.99 -10.76
N LYS A 53 -10.15 3.75 -9.49
CA LYS A 53 -9.23 3.24 -8.47
C LYS A 53 -8.55 1.94 -8.89
N SER A 54 -9.32 0.97 -9.37
CA SER A 54 -8.78 -0.32 -9.84
C SER A 54 -7.88 -0.15 -11.06
N THR A 55 -8.21 0.76 -11.96
CA THR A 55 -7.42 1.04 -13.16
C THR A 55 -6.03 1.54 -12.79
N ILE A 56 -5.94 2.54 -11.90
CA ILE A 56 -4.63 3.08 -11.48
C ILE A 56 -3.81 2.05 -10.71
N ILE A 57 -4.43 1.25 -9.86
CA ILE A 57 -3.75 0.19 -9.12
C ILE A 57 -3.22 -0.87 -10.07
N ASN A 58 -3.98 -1.27 -11.09
CA ASN A 58 -3.54 -2.22 -12.10
C ASN A 58 -2.34 -1.70 -12.91
N VAL A 59 -2.30 -0.42 -13.25
CA VAL A 59 -1.16 0.19 -13.91
C VAL A 59 0.08 0.12 -13.02
N ILE A 60 -0.06 0.41 -11.74
CA ILE A 60 1.04 0.30 -10.78
C ILE A 60 1.52 -1.15 -10.65
N MET A 61 0.60 -2.13 -10.62
CA MET A 61 0.96 -3.55 -10.61
C MET A 61 1.79 -3.94 -11.83
N GLN A 62 1.41 -3.48 -13.01
CA GLN A 62 2.16 -3.74 -14.25
C GLN A 62 3.55 -3.12 -14.21
N LEU A 63 3.67 -1.92 -13.67
CA LEU A 63 4.94 -1.23 -13.52
C LEU A 63 5.92 -2.02 -12.64
N PHE A 64 5.41 -2.69 -11.62
CA PHE A 64 6.21 -3.50 -10.68
C PHE A 64 6.06 -5.01 -10.91
N GLU A 65 5.75 -5.43 -12.13
CA GLU A 65 5.65 -6.85 -12.47
C GLU A 65 6.92 -7.61 -12.07
N GLY A 66 6.75 -8.72 -11.36
CA GLY A 66 7.86 -9.49 -10.78
C GLY A 66 8.41 -8.95 -9.46
N TYR A 67 7.98 -7.77 -9.01
CA TYR A 67 8.46 -7.10 -7.80
C TYR A 67 7.34 -6.78 -6.81
N HIS A 68 6.16 -7.32 -6.99
CA HIS A 68 5.02 -7.10 -6.12
C HIS A 68 4.45 -8.40 -5.57
N THR A 69 3.70 -8.27 -4.48
CA THR A 69 2.86 -9.33 -3.92
C THR A 69 1.50 -8.75 -3.53
N SER A 70 0.57 -9.62 -3.17
CA SER A 70 -0.70 -9.22 -2.59
C SER A 70 -0.64 -9.28 -1.07
N PHE A 71 -1.43 -8.48 -0.38
CA PHE A 71 -1.59 -8.56 1.06
C PHE A 71 -3.05 -8.31 1.46
N SER A 72 -3.38 -8.67 2.70
CA SER A 72 -4.67 -8.39 3.31
C SER A 72 -4.45 -7.62 4.61
N ALA A 73 -4.97 -6.40 4.68
CA ALA A 73 -4.90 -5.58 5.89
C ALA A 73 -5.64 -6.24 7.06
N LYS A 74 -6.74 -6.95 6.77
CA LYS A 74 -7.48 -7.73 7.77
C LYS A 74 -6.60 -8.81 8.40
N ASP A 75 -5.87 -9.57 7.59
CA ASP A 75 -5.00 -10.64 8.07
C ASP A 75 -3.83 -10.09 8.87
N LEU A 76 -3.21 -9.01 8.39
CA LEU A 76 -2.14 -8.33 9.12
C LEU A 76 -2.61 -7.75 10.46
N GLY A 77 -3.85 -7.29 10.49
CA GLY A 77 -4.48 -6.72 11.69
C GLY A 77 -5.16 -7.74 12.61
N SER A 78 -5.06 -9.02 12.32
CA SER A 78 -5.66 -10.09 13.11
C SER A 78 -4.61 -10.79 13.98
N SER A 79 -4.82 -10.79 15.28
CA SER A 79 -3.95 -11.48 16.23
C SER A 79 -3.98 -13.00 16.08
N SER A 80 -5.05 -13.54 15.46
CA SER A 80 -5.23 -14.98 15.26
C SER A 80 -4.49 -15.51 14.03
N ASN A 81 -4.04 -14.65 13.11
CA ASN A 81 -3.33 -15.08 11.92
C ASN A 81 -1.81 -15.00 12.12
N ALA A 82 -1.22 -16.10 12.55
CA ALA A 82 0.21 -16.19 12.82
C ALA A 82 1.07 -16.16 11.54
N PHE A 83 0.49 -16.47 10.37
CA PHE A 83 1.22 -16.62 9.11
C PHE A 83 0.99 -15.46 8.12
N ALA A 84 0.46 -14.34 8.59
CA ALA A 84 0.10 -13.20 7.73
C ALA A 84 1.30 -12.59 6.99
N LEU A 85 2.52 -12.73 7.52
CA LEU A 85 3.74 -12.22 6.89
C LEU A 85 4.34 -13.15 5.83
N GLU A 86 3.79 -14.34 5.65
CA GLU A 86 4.27 -15.31 4.67
C GLU A 86 4.27 -14.76 3.24
N ALA A 87 3.29 -13.91 2.90
CA ALA A 87 3.18 -13.25 1.60
C ALA A 87 4.37 -12.31 1.30
N PHE A 88 5.08 -11.85 2.32
CA PHE A 88 6.23 -10.94 2.20
C PHE A 88 7.58 -11.65 2.15
N ARG A 89 7.57 -12.97 2.10
CA ARG A 89 8.77 -13.81 2.19
C ARG A 89 9.90 -13.41 1.24
N ALA A 90 9.56 -13.10 -0.01
CA ALA A 90 10.53 -12.67 -1.02
C ALA A 90 11.01 -11.24 -0.84
N ASN A 91 10.51 -10.53 0.17
CA ASN A 91 10.76 -9.11 0.42
C ASN A 91 10.56 -8.25 -0.84
N PRO A 92 9.35 -8.25 -1.43
CA PRO A 92 9.09 -7.53 -2.68
C PRO A 92 9.16 -6.02 -2.47
N LEU A 93 9.29 -5.27 -3.56
CA LEU A 93 9.28 -3.80 -3.51
C LEU A 93 7.92 -3.24 -3.09
N VAL A 94 6.84 -3.89 -3.51
CA VAL A 94 5.47 -3.41 -3.33
C VAL A 94 4.56 -4.56 -2.91
N ALA A 95 3.63 -4.28 -2.02
CA ALA A 95 2.50 -5.17 -1.72
C ALA A 95 1.19 -4.41 -1.94
N ILE A 96 0.25 -5.05 -2.61
CA ILE A 96 -0.96 -4.40 -3.12
C ILE A 96 -2.20 -5.13 -2.64
N GLN A 97 -3.16 -4.37 -2.12
CA GLN A 97 -4.52 -4.84 -1.86
C GLN A 97 -5.51 -3.94 -2.62
N HIS A 98 -6.27 -4.54 -3.55
CA HIS A 98 -7.21 -3.80 -4.40
C HIS A 98 -8.40 -3.23 -3.65
N ASP A 99 -8.92 -3.97 -2.68
CA ASP A 99 -10.08 -3.56 -1.91
C ASP A 99 -9.91 -3.99 -0.46
N GLY A 100 -9.54 -3.06 0.37
CA GLY A 100 -9.29 -3.25 1.79
C GLY A 100 -10.19 -2.41 2.67
N ASP A 101 -10.25 -2.77 3.94
CA ASP A 101 -11.01 -2.05 4.96
C ASP A 101 -10.18 -1.91 6.23
N LEU A 102 -9.60 -0.74 6.42
CA LEU A 102 -8.80 -0.44 7.61
C LEU A 102 -9.67 -0.25 8.87
N SER A 103 -10.99 -0.14 8.74
CA SER A 103 -11.89 0.01 9.88
C SER A 103 -12.00 -1.26 10.73
N ARG A 104 -11.66 -2.42 10.14
CA ARG A 104 -11.78 -3.74 10.77
C ARG A 104 -10.48 -4.31 11.33
N ILE A 105 -9.47 -3.49 11.48
CA ILE A 105 -8.20 -3.90 12.07
C ILE A 105 -8.36 -4.00 13.58
N GLU A 106 -8.14 -5.19 14.13
CA GLU A 106 -8.18 -5.44 15.57
C GLU A 106 -6.92 -4.92 16.26
N ASP A 107 -5.76 -5.16 15.64
CA ASP A 107 -4.45 -4.76 16.14
C ASP A 107 -3.62 -4.20 14.99
N ASN A 108 -3.19 -2.96 15.11
CA ASN A 108 -2.41 -2.26 14.09
C ASN A 108 -0.88 -2.42 14.24
N THR A 109 -0.43 -3.14 15.25
CA THR A 109 1.00 -3.26 15.58
C THR A 109 1.81 -3.80 14.39
N ARG A 110 1.36 -4.90 13.80
CA ARG A 110 2.05 -5.55 12.68
C ARG A 110 2.10 -4.68 11.43
N ILE A 111 1.00 -4.00 11.10
CA ILE A 111 0.95 -3.07 9.97
C ILE A 111 1.91 -1.90 10.21
N ASN A 112 1.89 -1.32 11.40
CA ASN A 112 2.77 -0.20 11.75
C ASN A 112 4.24 -0.59 11.67
N SER A 113 4.61 -1.75 12.19
CA SER A 113 5.99 -2.26 12.13
C SER A 113 6.42 -2.54 10.69
N LEU A 114 5.55 -3.09 9.86
CA LEU A 114 5.80 -3.35 8.45
C LEU A 114 6.03 -2.04 7.67
N VAL A 115 5.16 -1.07 7.85
CA VAL A 115 5.24 0.25 7.20
C VAL A 115 6.48 1.03 7.68
N SER A 116 6.87 0.86 8.93
CA SER A 116 8.04 1.52 9.52
C SER A 116 9.35 0.76 9.26
N HIS A 117 9.30 -0.36 8.54
CA HIS A 117 10.47 -1.18 8.19
C HIS A 117 11.24 -1.68 9.42
N GLU A 118 10.52 -2.04 10.46
CA GLU A 118 11.10 -2.59 11.69
C GLU A 118 11.44 -4.07 11.52
N MET A 119 12.34 -4.57 12.37
CA MET A 119 12.62 -5.99 12.46
C MET A 119 11.38 -6.72 12.97
N MET A 120 10.95 -7.75 12.26
CA MET A 120 9.73 -8.51 12.58
C MET A 120 10.03 -10.01 12.62
N THR A 121 9.35 -10.72 13.52
CA THR A 121 9.38 -12.18 13.54
C THR A 121 8.39 -12.72 12.52
N VAL A 122 8.85 -13.62 11.66
CA VAL A 122 8.06 -14.23 10.60
C VAL A 122 7.85 -15.70 10.91
N ASN A 123 6.59 -16.12 10.95
CA ASN A 123 6.18 -17.50 11.08
C ASN A 123 5.70 -18.04 9.74
N GLU A 124 6.25 -19.14 9.30
CA GLU A 124 5.80 -19.85 8.10
C GLU A 124 5.39 -21.27 8.46
N LYS A 125 4.39 -21.81 7.75
CA LYS A 125 3.94 -23.17 7.97
C LYS A 125 5.09 -24.17 7.73
N PHE A 126 5.25 -25.09 8.66
CA PHE A 126 6.26 -26.17 8.59
C PHE A 126 7.71 -25.70 8.56
N ARG A 127 7.98 -24.48 9.02
CA ARG A 127 9.33 -23.91 9.08
C ARG A 127 9.59 -23.25 10.42
N SER A 128 10.87 -23.15 10.79
CA SER A 128 11.27 -22.40 11.97
C SER A 128 11.02 -20.91 11.77
N ALA A 129 10.61 -20.22 12.83
CA ALA A 129 10.45 -18.77 12.81
C ALA A 129 11.81 -18.10 12.55
N TYR A 130 11.78 -16.99 11.84
CA TYR A 130 12.95 -16.15 11.58
C TYR A 130 12.59 -14.68 11.73
N SER A 131 13.59 -13.82 11.81
CA SER A 131 13.38 -12.37 11.86
C SER A 131 13.84 -11.72 10.57
N ASN A 132 13.08 -10.76 10.08
CA ASN A 132 13.42 -10.01 8.88
C ASN A 132 12.91 -8.59 8.96
N ARG A 133 13.54 -7.72 8.18
CA ARG A 133 13.13 -6.35 7.96
C ARG A 133 12.68 -6.21 6.52
N PHE A 134 11.41 -5.83 6.32
CA PHE A 134 10.83 -5.72 4.98
C PHE A 134 10.97 -4.31 4.43
N LYS A 135 11.50 -4.19 3.22
CA LYS A 135 11.57 -2.93 2.46
C LYS A 135 10.26 -2.59 1.76
N THR A 136 9.31 -3.49 1.76
CA THR A 136 8.07 -3.46 0.99
C THR A 136 7.26 -2.20 1.29
N PHE A 137 6.81 -1.52 0.23
CA PHE A 137 5.89 -0.40 0.32
C PHE A 137 4.46 -0.89 0.08
N LEU A 138 3.53 -0.54 0.98
CA LEU A 138 2.14 -0.99 0.88
C LEU A 138 1.31 -0.01 0.07
N ILE A 139 0.48 -0.55 -0.82
CA ILE A 139 -0.50 0.19 -1.61
C ILE A 139 -1.85 -0.49 -1.46
N MET A 140 -2.88 0.28 -1.11
CA MET A 140 -4.22 -0.25 -0.88
C MET A 140 -5.27 0.62 -1.55
N GLY A 141 -6.29 -0.03 -2.13
CA GLY A 141 -7.53 0.64 -2.53
C GLY A 141 -8.61 0.40 -1.49
N THR A 142 -9.45 1.38 -1.25
CA THR A 142 -10.60 1.26 -0.36
C THR A 142 -11.75 2.16 -0.79
N ASN A 143 -12.97 1.75 -0.54
CA ASN A 143 -14.16 2.58 -0.70
C ASN A 143 -14.69 3.13 0.63
N LYS A 144 -13.97 2.85 1.73
CA LYS A 144 -14.37 3.28 3.08
C LYS A 144 -13.33 4.20 3.69
N PRO A 145 -13.72 5.37 4.19
CA PRO A 145 -12.79 6.24 4.90
C PRO A 145 -12.31 5.59 6.20
N VAL A 146 -11.05 5.84 6.54
CA VAL A 146 -10.50 5.41 7.82
C VAL A 146 -11.04 6.34 8.90
N LYS A 147 -11.78 5.78 9.85
CA LYS A 147 -12.23 6.53 11.03
C LYS A 147 -11.09 6.62 12.04
N ILE A 148 -10.87 7.82 12.55
CA ILE A 148 -9.85 8.05 13.57
C ILE A 148 -10.37 7.46 14.89
N THR A 149 -9.67 6.46 15.41
CA THR A 149 -9.82 5.96 16.76
C THR A 149 -8.44 5.93 17.40
N ASP A 150 -8.35 5.96 18.71
CA ASP A 150 -7.07 5.92 19.40
C ASP A 150 -6.23 4.70 19.00
N ALA A 151 -6.88 3.56 18.84
CA ALA A 151 -6.24 2.33 18.40
C ALA A 151 -5.67 2.39 16.97
N LYS A 152 -6.15 3.33 16.15
CA LYS A 152 -5.76 3.49 14.74
C LYS A 152 -4.92 4.73 14.46
N SER A 153 -4.62 5.52 15.48
CA SER A 153 -3.86 6.78 15.32
C SER A 153 -2.50 6.57 14.64
N GLY A 154 -1.80 5.49 14.97
CA GLY A 154 -0.52 5.13 14.36
C GLY A 154 -0.65 4.78 12.86
N VAL A 155 -1.72 4.12 12.46
CA VAL A 155 -2.00 3.81 11.04
C VAL A 155 -2.28 5.10 10.28
N ILE A 156 -3.13 5.97 10.82
CA ILE A 156 -3.53 7.23 10.15
C ILE A 156 -2.32 8.13 9.92
N ARG A 157 -1.43 8.26 10.88
CA ARG A 157 -0.20 9.05 10.73
C ARG A 157 0.69 8.54 9.59
N ARG A 158 0.59 7.26 9.25
CA ARG A 158 1.38 6.60 8.21
C ARG A 158 0.71 6.60 6.84
N LEU A 159 -0.53 7.11 6.74
CA LEU A 159 -1.28 7.13 5.50
C LEU A 159 -0.86 8.30 4.59
N ILE A 160 -0.66 8.00 3.32
CA ILE A 160 -0.73 8.96 2.23
C ILE A 160 -2.02 8.63 1.49
N ASP A 161 -3.05 9.44 1.69
CA ASP A 161 -4.35 9.22 1.06
C ASP A 161 -4.48 9.97 -0.26
N VAL A 162 -5.07 9.32 -1.25
CA VAL A 162 -5.32 9.87 -2.57
C VAL A 162 -6.82 9.71 -2.89
N THR A 163 -7.47 10.82 -3.21
CA THR A 163 -8.90 10.87 -3.50
C THR A 163 -9.11 11.30 -4.95
N PRO A 164 -9.95 10.60 -5.74
CA PRO A 164 -10.22 10.99 -7.12
C PRO A 164 -11.11 12.23 -7.19
N THR A 165 -11.09 12.92 -8.35
CA THR A 165 -11.93 14.09 -8.61
C THR A 165 -13.42 13.75 -8.68
N GLY A 166 -13.75 12.49 -8.96
CA GLY A 166 -15.10 12.04 -9.24
C GLY A 166 -15.51 12.14 -10.72
N ASP A 167 -14.64 12.66 -11.56
CA ASP A 167 -14.85 12.72 -13.00
C ASP A 167 -14.70 11.30 -13.61
N LYS A 168 -15.48 11.03 -14.67
CA LYS A 168 -15.49 9.72 -15.33
C LYS A 168 -14.88 9.79 -16.72
#